data_b789b2df6196123f94f4f1f6072e94f6
#
_entry.id   b789b2df6196123f94f4f1f6072e94f6
#
_cell.length_a   1.000
_cell.length_b   1.000
_cell.length_c   1.000
_cell.angle_alpha   90.00
_cell.angle_beta   90.00
_cell.angle_gamma   90.00
#
_symmetry.space_group_name_H-M   'P 1'
#
loop_
_entity.id
_entity.type
_entity.pdbx_description
1 polymer ?
#
loop_
_entity_poly.entity_id
_entity_poly.type
_entity_poly.pdbx_seq_one_letter_code
_entity_poly.pdbx_strand_id
1 'polypeptide(L)' 'NPDTALNRACDKFRRRFTYLEENTIRKGKDLHQMTLAEMDEIWDEGKAKGL' A
#
# COMPACT_ATOMS: atom_id res chain seq x y z
N ASN A 1 -8.35 22.57 11.30
CA ASN A 1 -7.42 22.70 10.19
C ASN A 1 -7.75 21.71 9.10
N PRO A 2 -8.21 22.14 7.91
CA PRO A 2 -8.57 21.23 6.83
C PRO A 2 -7.39 20.38 6.35
N ASP A 3 -6.20 20.88 6.48
CA ASP A 3 -5.00 20.13 6.07
C ASP A 3 -4.79 18.90 6.92
N THR A 4 -5.19 18.92 8.19
CA THR A 4 -5.03 17.78 9.08
C THR A 4 -5.87 16.58 8.63
N ALA A 5 -7.10 16.83 8.19
CA ALA A 5 -7.97 15.76 7.71
C ALA A 5 -7.43 15.12 6.42
N LEU A 6 -6.93 15.96 5.52
CA LEU A 6 -6.31 15.49 4.29
C LEU A 6 -5.05 14.67 4.57
N ASN A 7 -4.25 15.11 5.52
CA ASN A 7 -3.03 14.42 5.91
C ASN A 7 -3.32 13.03 6.47
N ARG A 8 -4.40 12.87 7.24
CA ARG A 8 -4.79 11.58 7.78
C ARG A 8 -5.16 10.59 6.69
N ALA A 9 -5.91 11.05 5.70
CA ALA A 9 -6.28 10.21 4.57
C ALA A 9 -5.03 9.80 3.77
N CYS A 10 -4.11 10.73 3.56
CA CYS A 10 -2.85 10.46 2.88
C CYS A 10 -1.97 9.48 3.67
N ASP A 11 -2.00 9.57 5.00
CA ASP A 11 -1.22 8.67 5.86
C ASP A 11 -1.66 7.22 5.70
N LYS A 12 -2.97 6.98 5.67
CA LYS A 12 -3.49 5.63 5.46
C LYS A 12 -3.06 5.07 4.11
N PHE A 13 -3.20 5.88 3.08
CA PHE A 13 -2.78 5.48 1.73
C PHE A 13 -1.28 5.21 1.69
N ARG A 14 -0.50 6.05 2.32
CA ARG A 14 0.95 5.91 2.40
C ARG A 14 1.37 4.61 3.05
N ARG A 15 0.75 4.27 4.16
CA ARG A 15 1.03 3.02 4.88
C ARG A 15 0.74 1.81 4.02
N ARG A 16 -0.39 1.81 3.34
CA ARG A 16 -0.76 0.73 2.44
C ARG A 16 0.21 0.63 1.26
N PHE A 17 0.59 1.76 0.71
CA PHE A 17 1.52 1.81 -0.40
C PHE A 17 2.90 1.32 0.03
N THR A 18 3.36 1.73 1.20
CA THR A 18 4.63 1.25 1.76
C THR A 18 4.60 -0.25 1.97
N TYR A 19 3.49 -0.77 2.47
CA TYR A 19 3.30 -2.20 2.65
C TYR A 19 3.39 -2.93 1.30
N LEU A 20 2.75 -2.37 0.29
CA LEU A 20 2.80 -2.91 -1.07
C LEU A 20 4.23 -2.94 -1.59
N GLU A 21 4.96 -1.84 -1.45
CA GLU A 21 6.34 -1.76 -1.90
C GLU A 21 7.24 -2.78 -1.19
N GLU A 22 7.14 -2.85 0.12
CA GLU A 22 7.95 -3.76 0.92
C GLU A 22 7.71 -5.21 0.52
N ASN A 23 6.46 -5.59 0.33
CA ASN A 23 6.13 -6.95 -0.09
C ASN A 23 6.59 -7.24 -1.51
N THR A 24 6.55 -6.26 -2.39
CA THR A 24 7.05 -6.38 -3.74
C THR A 24 8.54 -6.65 -3.75
N ILE A 25 9.29 -5.89 -2.95
CA ILE A 25 10.74 -6.04 -2.82
C ILE A 25 11.08 -7.40 -2.22
N ARG A 26 10.34 -7.84 -1.21
CA ARG A 26 10.53 -9.16 -0.59
C ARG A 26 10.40 -10.30 -1.58
N LYS A 27 9.46 -10.16 -2.51
CA LYS A 27 9.25 -11.17 -3.55
C LYS A 27 10.29 -11.08 -4.66
N GLY A 28 11.18 -10.08 -4.61
CA GLY A 28 12.18 -9.86 -5.62
C GLY A 28 11.62 -9.32 -6.92
N LYS A 29 10.44 -8.72 -6.86
CA LYS A 29 9.79 -8.12 -8.03
C LYS A 29 9.78 -6.61 -7.91
N ASP A 30 9.67 -5.95 -9.06
CA ASP A 30 9.49 -4.51 -9.12
C ASP A 30 8.01 -4.20 -9.25
N LEU A 31 7.58 -3.05 -8.72
CA LEU A 31 6.20 -2.59 -8.86
C LEU A 31 5.74 -2.57 -10.31
N HIS A 32 6.65 -2.21 -11.20
CA HIS A 32 6.36 -2.16 -12.63
C HIS A 32 6.16 -3.53 -13.26
N GLN A 33 6.65 -4.58 -12.59
CA GLN A 33 6.54 -5.95 -13.07
C GLN A 33 5.34 -6.69 -12.51
N MET A 34 4.66 -6.09 -11.53
CA MET A 34 3.52 -6.70 -10.89
C MET A 34 2.25 -6.47 -11.69
N THR A 35 1.40 -7.50 -11.72
CA THR A 35 0.06 -7.37 -12.30
C THR A 35 -0.87 -6.70 -11.30
N LEU A 36 -2.00 -6.19 -11.81
CA LEU A 36 -3.02 -5.60 -10.95
C LEU A 36 -3.55 -6.61 -9.92
N ALA A 37 -3.66 -7.87 -10.32
CA ALA A 37 -4.12 -8.92 -9.42
C ALA A 37 -3.17 -9.10 -8.23
N GLU A 38 -1.87 -9.09 -8.48
CA GLU A 38 -0.87 -9.19 -7.43
C GLU A 38 -0.91 -8.00 -6.49
N MET A 39 -1.04 -6.81 -7.04
CA MET A 39 -1.16 -5.59 -6.25
C MET A 39 -2.40 -5.61 -5.36
N ASP A 40 -3.52 -6.06 -5.91
CA ASP A 40 -4.77 -6.17 -5.17
C ASP A 40 -4.64 -7.13 -3.99
N GLU A 41 -4.00 -8.26 -4.18
CA GLU A 41 -3.78 -9.22 -3.11
C GLU A 41 -3.03 -8.59 -1.94
N ILE A 42 -1.93 -7.90 -2.24
CA ILE A 42 -1.13 -7.25 -1.21
C ILE A 42 -1.90 -6.11 -0.56
N TRP A 43 -2.64 -5.36 -1.35
CA TRP A 43 -3.46 -4.27 -0.85
C TRP A 43 -4.52 -4.77 0.14
N ASP A 44 -5.18 -5.88 -0.21
CA ASP A 44 -6.18 -6.50 0.66
C ASP A 44 -5.55 -7.02 1.94
N GLU A 45 -4.35 -7.58 1.86
CA GLU A 45 -3.60 -7.99 3.07
C GLU A 45 -3.34 -6.80 3.98
N GLY A 46 -2.95 -5.67 3.42
CA GLY A 46 -2.74 -4.46 4.18
C GLY A 46 -4.00 -4.00 4.90
N LYS A 47 -5.13 -4.06 4.21
CA LYS A 47 -6.42 -3.72 4.82
C LYS A 47 -6.77 -4.67 5.96
N ALA A 48 -6.51 -5.95 5.78
CA ALA A 48 -6.80 -6.97 6.81
C ALA A 48 -5.93 -6.76 8.04
N LYS A 49 -4.74 -6.21 7.88
CA LYS A 49 -3.85 -5.88 8.99
C LYS A 49 -4.15 -4.53 9.64
N GLY A 50 -5.15 -3.81 9.14
CA GLY A 50 -5.56 -2.53 9.69
C GLY A 50 -4.79 -1.33 9.17
N LEU A 51 -4.15 -1.50 8.05
CA LEU A 51 -3.42 -0.39 7.43
C LEU A 51 -4.32 0.48 6.56
#